data_fb91d540bae9b97b65d285627a777c4b
#
_entry.id   fb91d540bae9b97b65d285627a777c4b
#
_cell.length_a   1.000
_cell.length_b   1.000
_cell.length_c   1.000
_cell.angle_alpha   90.00
_cell.angle_beta   90.00
_cell.angle_gamma   90.00
#
_symmetry.space_group_name_H-M   'P 1'
#
loop_
_entity.id
_entity.type
_entity.pdbx_description
1 polymer ?
#
loop_
_entity_poly.entity_id
_entity_poly.type
_entity_poly.pdbx_seq_one_letter_code
_entity_poly.pdbx_strand_id
1 'polypeptide(L)'
;RFFLFTEHGNYVDGQTTLFELTYNPKGGPLEGRSDLVGIVYMYNLYHWEMGDVQLKQEGDLWKGTFEMPENCAFIAFKFQSTFTLQPDSTDNNNDNGFMFIPQNSAGDYLPGRYLAWGVFRMPSLGSETGNYFSGNYKEISNEAAMMWTDQETKHYPQYGRHFFGTMNQF
;
A
#
# COMPACT_ATOMS: atom_id res chain seq x y z
N ARG A 1 0.60 2.69 -18.20
CA ARG A 1 1.50 2.20 -17.14
C ARG A 1 1.08 0.81 -16.74
N PHE A 2 2.05 0.02 -16.37
CA PHE A 2 1.82 -1.36 -15.99
C PHE A 2 2.52 -1.64 -14.66
N PHE A 3 1.76 -2.23 -13.73
CA PHE A 3 2.30 -2.66 -12.45
C PHE A 3 1.63 -3.96 -12.03
N LEU A 4 2.43 -4.89 -11.55
CA LEU A 4 1.93 -6.10 -10.91
C LEU A 4 2.94 -6.60 -9.88
N PHE A 5 2.46 -7.44 -8.96
CA PHE A 5 3.34 -8.18 -8.07
C PHE A 5 2.86 -9.62 -7.96
N THR A 6 3.81 -10.54 -7.81
CA THR A 6 3.53 -11.96 -7.74
C THR A 6 4.37 -12.61 -6.66
N GLU A 7 3.84 -13.68 -6.09
CA GLU A 7 4.56 -14.47 -5.09
C GLU A 7 5.81 -15.08 -5.71
N HIS A 8 6.94 -14.96 -5.00
CA HIS A 8 8.24 -15.49 -5.44
C HIS A 8 8.70 -16.66 -4.56
N GLY A 9 8.30 -16.69 -3.27
CA GLY A 9 8.63 -17.79 -2.36
C GLY A 9 8.35 -17.41 -0.90
N ASN A 10 8.33 -18.43 -0.05
CA ASN A 10 8.13 -18.24 1.39
C ASN A 10 9.46 -18.15 2.11
N TYR A 11 9.50 -17.34 3.17
CA TYR A 11 10.65 -17.26 4.03
C TYR A 11 10.69 -18.43 5.03
N VAL A 12 11.88 -18.68 5.55
CA VAL A 12 12.15 -19.80 6.44
C VAL A 12 11.31 -19.74 7.72
N ASP A 13 11.02 -18.55 8.22
CA ASP A 13 10.23 -18.37 9.43
C ASP A 13 8.72 -18.56 9.22
N GLY A 14 8.27 -18.71 7.97
CA GLY A 14 6.85 -18.92 7.65
C GLY A 14 5.95 -17.74 7.91
N GLN A 15 6.49 -16.57 8.31
CA GLN A 15 5.70 -15.39 8.66
C GLN A 15 5.67 -14.35 7.56
N THR A 16 6.56 -14.45 6.59
CA THR A 16 6.62 -13.55 5.45
C THR A 16 6.71 -14.33 4.16
N THR A 17 6.24 -13.71 3.10
CA THR A 17 6.33 -14.25 1.74
C THR A 17 7.06 -13.26 0.87
N LEU A 18 8.00 -13.75 0.08
CA LEU A 18 8.72 -12.94 -0.89
C LEU A 18 7.86 -12.74 -2.12
N PHE A 19 7.68 -11.49 -2.51
CA PHE A 19 6.98 -11.11 -3.74
C PHE A 19 7.94 -10.37 -4.65
N GLU A 20 7.73 -10.53 -5.95
CA GLU A 20 8.39 -9.71 -6.97
C GLU A 20 7.37 -8.74 -7.54
N LEU A 21 7.75 -7.47 -7.65
CA LEU A 21 6.96 -6.50 -8.37
C LEU A 21 7.61 -6.16 -9.71
N THR A 22 6.78 -5.84 -10.68
CA THR A 22 7.19 -5.37 -12.00
C THR A 22 6.44 -4.08 -12.30
N TYR A 23 7.19 -3.06 -12.68
CA TYR A 23 6.64 -1.73 -12.95
C TYR A 23 7.14 -1.23 -14.30
N ASN A 24 6.22 -0.72 -15.12
CA ASN A 24 6.55 -0.06 -16.37
C ASN A 24 6.11 1.40 -16.31
N PRO A 25 7.04 2.35 -16.27
CA PRO A 25 6.71 3.78 -16.16
C PRO A 25 6.16 4.40 -17.45
N LYS A 26 6.12 3.66 -18.55
CA LYS A 26 5.73 4.18 -19.84
C LYS A 26 4.34 4.81 -19.81
N GLY A 27 4.24 6.02 -20.33
CA GLY A 27 2.98 6.77 -20.37
C GLY A 27 2.64 7.48 -19.06
N GLY A 28 3.53 7.46 -18.09
CA GLY A 28 3.33 8.11 -16.79
C GLY A 28 4.40 9.14 -16.47
N PRO A 29 4.33 9.72 -15.26
CA PRO A 29 5.23 10.82 -14.88
C PRO A 29 6.69 10.43 -14.73
N LEU A 30 6.99 9.12 -14.61
CA LEU A 30 8.36 8.64 -14.41
C LEU A 30 8.98 8.04 -15.68
N GLU A 31 8.30 8.17 -16.82
CA GLU A 31 8.83 7.69 -18.10
C GLU A 31 10.18 8.32 -18.39
N GLY A 32 11.16 7.49 -18.80
CA GLY A 32 12.50 7.96 -19.15
C GLY A 32 13.42 8.22 -17.98
N ARG A 33 12.97 8.04 -16.73
CA ARG A 33 13.84 8.18 -15.56
C ARG A 33 14.75 6.97 -15.41
N SER A 34 15.92 7.19 -14.81
CA SER A 34 16.92 6.14 -14.60
C SER A 34 17.19 5.83 -13.13
N ASP A 35 16.41 6.42 -12.23
CA ASP A 35 16.69 6.45 -10.80
C ASP A 35 15.44 6.14 -9.96
N LEU A 36 14.70 5.10 -10.33
CA LEU A 36 13.41 4.83 -9.69
C LEU A 36 13.55 3.95 -8.46
N VAL A 37 12.72 4.23 -7.47
CA VAL A 37 12.54 3.42 -6.27
C VAL A 37 11.05 3.21 -6.04
N GLY A 38 10.68 2.03 -5.53
CA GLY A 38 9.33 1.77 -5.08
C GLY A 38 9.19 2.03 -3.59
N ILE A 39 8.00 2.43 -3.18
CA ILE A 39 7.64 2.56 -1.77
C ILE A 39 6.41 1.70 -1.53
N VAL A 40 6.48 0.86 -0.50
CA VAL A 40 5.39 -0.03 -0.14
C VAL A 40 4.78 0.41 1.19
N TYR A 41 3.47 0.38 1.26
CA TYR A 41 2.68 0.68 2.45
C TYR A 41 1.87 -0.57 2.77
N MET A 42 2.06 -1.15 3.96
CA MET A 42 1.38 -2.37 4.36
C MET A 42 0.67 -2.16 5.68
N TYR A 43 -0.56 -2.67 5.79
CA TYR A 43 -1.31 -2.66 7.03
C TYR A 43 -1.31 -4.07 7.60
N ASN A 44 -0.56 -4.26 8.68
CA ASN A 44 -0.29 -5.57 9.26
C ASN A 44 -0.64 -5.55 10.74
N LEU A 45 -1.57 -6.40 11.17
CA LEU A 45 -2.01 -6.47 12.56
C LEU A 45 -2.38 -5.08 13.11
N TYR A 46 -3.13 -4.30 12.33
CA TYR A 46 -3.60 -2.95 12.67
C TYR A 46 -2.48 -1.92 12.85
N HIS A 47 -1.32 -2.14 12.23
CA HIS A 47 -0.20 -1.20 12.21
C HIS A 47 0.27 -0.96 10.78
N TRP A 48 0.64 0.29 10.48
CA TRP A 48 1.26 0.61 9.20
C TRP A 48 2.75 0.25 9.23
N GLU A 49 3.19 -0.41 8.19
CA GLU A 49 4.59 -0.70 7.93
C GLU A 49 4.91 -0.16 6.53
N MET A 50 6.00 0.59 6.42
CA MET A 50 6.41 1.19 5.16
C MET A 50 7.86 0.86 4.89
N GLY A 51 8.20 0.73 3.61
CA GLY A 51 9.56 0.44 3.22
C GLY A 51 9.85 0.83 1.80
N ASP A 52 11.14 0.89 1.49
CA ASP A 52 11.60 1.12 0.13
C ASP A 52 11.77 -0.23 -0.57
N VAL A 53 11.41 -0.26 -1.84
CA VAL A 53 11.64 -1.41 -2.71
C VAL A 53 12.72 -1.02 -3.71
N GLN A 54 13.88 -1.66 -3.61
CA GLN A 54 14.97 -1.44 -4.55
C GLN A 54 14.55 -1.96 -5.91
N LEU A 55 14.69 -1.12 -6.93
CA LEU A 55 14.29 -1.46 -8.29
C LEU A 55 15.52 -1.54 -9.18
N LYS A 56 15.51 -2.54 -10.07
CA LYS A 56 16.51 -2.70 -11.10
C LYS A 56 15.84 -2.67 -12.47
N GLN A 57 16.37 -1.86 -13.36
CA GLN A 57 15.86 -1.76 -14.72
C GLN A 57 16.26 -2.96 -15.56
N GLU A 58 15.28 -3.55 -16.22
CA GLU A 58 15.47 -4.65 -17.18
C GLU A 58 14.69 -4.30 -18.44
N GLY A 59 15.37 -3.72 -19.42
CA GLY A 59 14.73 -3.18 -20.62
C GLY A 59 13.82 -2.01 -20.26
N ASP A 60 12.57 -2.10 -20.62
CA ASP A 60 11.55 -1.08 -20.31
C ASP A 60 10.91 -1.27 -18.94
N LEU A 61 11.23 -2.36 -18.27
CA LEU A 61 10.61 -2.75 -17.00
C LEU A 61 11.56 -2.50 -15.84
N TRP A 62 10.96 -2.26 -14.68
CA TRP A 62 11.67 -2.15 -13.41
C TRP A 62 11.17 -3.24 -12.48
N LYS A 63 12.09 -3.97 -11.87
CA LYS A 63 11.76 -5.10 -10.99
C LYS A 63 12.43 -4.97 -9.65
N GLY A 64 11.75 -5.46 -8.64
CA GLY A 64 12.26 -5.52 -7.29
C GLY A 64 11.50 -6.55 -6.47
N THR A 65 12.02 -6.86 -5.30
CA THR A 65 11.40 -7.80 -4.39
C THR A 65 11.07 -7.11 -3.07
N PHE A 66 10.04 -7.61 -2.40
CA PHE A 66 9.65 -7.14 -1.08
C PHE A 66 9.06 -8.30 -0.28
N GLU A 67 9.13 -8.19 1.04
CA GLU A 67 8.58 -9.17 1.96
C GLU A 67 7.20 -8.73 2.42
N MET A 68 6.19 -9.59 2.24
CA MET A 68 4.85 -9.30 2.71
C MET A 68 4.54 -10.17 3.92
N PRO A 69 4.21 -9.58 5.08
CA PRO A 69 3.80 -10.35 6.25
C PRO A 69 2.56 -11.18 5.98
N GLU A 70 2.45 -12.33 6.63
CA GLU A 70 1.31 -13.23 6.46
C GLU A 70 -0.02 -12.60 6.89
N ASN A 71 0.03 -11.62 7.80
CA ASN A 71 -1.17 -10.93 8.30
C ASN A 71 -1.42 -9.59 7.60
N CYS A 72 -0.78 -9.35 6.44
CA CYS A 72 -0.98 -8.11 5.69
C CYS A 72 -2.40 -8.03 5.16
N ALA A 73 -3.14 -7.04 5.64
CA ALA A 73 -4.55 -6.86 5.30
C ALA A 73 -4.77 -5.92 4.10
N PHE A 74 -3.78 -5.07 3.82
CA PHE A 74 -3.86 -4.06 2.78
C PHE A 74 -2.45 -3.70 2.35
N ILE A 75 -2.25 -3.48 1.06
CA ILE A 75 -0.95 -3.08 0.53
C ILE A 75 -1.13 -2.05 -0.58
N ALA A 76 -0.28 -1.04 -0.57
CA ALA A 76 -0.24 -0.03 -1.62
C ALA A 76 1.20 0.26 -2.00
N PHE A 77 1.37 0.69 -3.25
CA PHE A 77 2.68 1.04 -3.79
C PHE A 77 2.63 2.42 -4.43
N LYS A 78 3.74 3.12 -4.36
CA LYS A 78 4.01 4.24 -5.27
C LYS A 78 5.46 4.18 -5.70
N PHE A 79 5.77 4.89 -6.77
CA PHE A 79 7.11 4.93 -7.35
C PHE A 79 7.59 6.37 -7.41
N GLN A 80 8.86 6.58 -7.26
CA GLN A 80 9.42 7.92 -7.32
C GLN A 80 10.86 7.90 -7.80
N SER A 81 11.32 9.07 -8.25
CA SER A 81 12.72 9.32 -8.55
C SER A 81 13.49 9.52 -7.25
N THR A 82 14.69 8.96 -7.17
CA THR A 82 15.53 9.09 -5.97
C THR A 82 16.17 10.48 -5.87
N PHE A 83 16.26 11.23 -6.98
CA PHE A 83 17.01 12.49 -7.00
C PHE A 83 16.15 13.72 -6.78
N THR A 84 14.83 13.63 -6.94
CA THR A 84 13.97 14.79 -6.74
C THR A 84 12.72 14.41 -5.96
N LEU A 85 12.21 15.37 -5.18
CA LEU A 85 10.95 15.22 -4.43
C LEU A 85 9.85 16.10 -5.04
N GLN A 86 9.98 16.47 -6.31
CA GLN A 86 8.98 17.25 -7.00
C GLN A 86 7.72 16.41 -7.26
N PRO A 87 6.52 17.01 -7.31
CA PRO A 87 5.28 16.25 -7.54
C PRO A 87 5.28 15.40 -8.81
N ASP A 88 5.95 15.87 -9.86
CA ASP A 88 6.08 15.15 -11.12
C ASP A 88 7.13 14.02 -11.07
N SER A 89 7.82 13.88 -9.94
CA SER A 89 8.79 12.81 -9.73
C SER A 89 8.20 11.59 -9.01
N THR A 90 6.89 11.54 -8.84
CA THR A 90 6.19 10.43 -8.20
C THR A 90 5.09 9.87 -9.09
N ASP A 91 4.82 8.59 -8.94
CA ASP A 91 3.74 7.89 -9.63
C ASP A 91 2.95 7.07 -8.61
N ASN A 92 1.75 7.50 -8.31
CA ASN A 92 0.78 6.79 -7.50
C ASN A 92 -0.47 6.43 -8.31
N ASN A 93 -0.32 6.28 -9.63
CA ASN A 93 -1.40 6.03 -10.56
C ASN A 93 -2.38 7.21 -10.67
N ASN A 94 -1.83 8.42 -10.70
CA ASN A 94 -2.60 9.67 -10.84
C ASN A 94 -3.68 9.78 -9.75
N ASP A 95 -3.30 9.54 -8.49
CA ASP A 95 -4.18 9.54 -7.32
C ASP A 95 -5.26 8.45 -7.31
N ASN A 96 -5.26 7.55 -8.29
CA ASN A 96 -6.13 6.36 -8.22
C ASN A 96 -5.55 5.27 -7.32
N GLY A 97 -4.24 5.32 -7.12
CA GLY A 97 -3.53 4.36 -6.29
C GLY A 97 -3.17 3.06 -7.00
N PHE A 98 -2.11 2.43 -6.50
CA PHE A 98 -1.79 1.02 -6.74
C PHE A 98 -2.09 0.30 -5.43
N MET A 99 -3.35 0.00 -5.17
CA MET A 99 -3.84 -0.50 -3.88
C MET A 99 -4.47 -1.88 -4.05
N PHE A 100 -4.18 -2.78 -3.13
CA PHE A 100 -4.63 -4.16 -3.21
C PHE A 100 -5.01 -4.69 -1.84
N ILE A 101 -5.93 -5.66 -1.82
CA ILE A 101 -6.31 -6.41 -0.63
C ILE A 101 -5.74 -7.82 -0.79
N PRO A 102 -4.60 -8.12 -0.17
CA PRO A 102 -3.98 -9.42 -0.32
C PRO A 102 -4.70 -10.51 0.46
N GLN A 103 -4.42 -11.74 0.07
CA GLN A 103 -4.82 -12.93 0.80
C GLN A 103 -3.56 -13.59 1.38
N ASN A 104 -3.71 -14.31 2.48
CA ASN A 104 -2.61 -15.10 3.02
C ASN A 104 -2.41 -16.39 2.23
N SER A 105 -1.46 -17.22 2.65
CA SER A 105 -1.16 -18.50 1.99
C SER A 105 -2.34 -19.48 2.00
N ALA A 106 -3.28 -19.33 2.93
CA ALA A 106 -4.49 -20.13 3.00
C ALA A 106 -5.63 -19.58 2.12
N GLY A 107 -5.42 -18.45 1.46
CA GLY A 107 -6.43 -17.82 0.61
C GLY A 107 -7.43 -16.94 1.36
N ASP A 108 -7.14 -16.58 2.61
CA ASP A 108 -8.03 -15.76 3.43
C ASP A 108 -7.63 -14.31 3.37
N TYR A 109 -8.63 -13.43 3.37
CA TYR A 109 -8.42 -12.01 3.65
C TYR A 109 -8.21 -11.81 5.15
N LEU A 110 -7.49 -10.76 5.51
CA LEU A 110 -6.98 -10.58 6.87
C LEU A 110 -7.72 -9.46 7.61
N PRO A 111 -7.76 -9.54 8.97
CA PRO A 111 -8.29 -8.44 9.78
C PRO A 111 -7.53 -7.14 9.52
N GLY A 112 -8.29 -6.06 9.42
CA GLY A 112 -7.77 -4.73 9.09
C GLY A 112 -8.07 -4.27 7.68
N ARG A 113 -8.53 -5.17 6.79
CA ARG A 113 -8.69 -4.83 5.38
C ARG A 113 -9.72 -3.73 5.13
N TYR A 114 -10.83 -3.74 5.85
CA TYR A 114 -11.86 -2.71 5.70
C TYR A 114 -11.42 -1.39 6.29
N LEU A 115 -10.83 -1.45 7.48
CA LEU A 115 -10.34 -0.26 8.17
C LEU A 115 -9.24 0.43 7.37
N ALA A 116 -8.25 -0.33 6.88
CA ALA A 116 -7.17 0.21 6.08
C ALA A 116 -7.68 0.83 4.78
N TRP A 117 -8.63 0.16 4.11
CA TRP A 117 -9.21 0.67 2.88
C TRP A 117 -9.87 2.03 3.07
N GLY A 118 -10.54 2.23 4.21
CA GLY A 118 -11.14 3.50 4.56
C GLY A 118 -10.11 4.56 4.96
N VAL A 119 -9.27 4.23 5.95
CA VAL A 119 -8.32 5.19 6.54
C VAL A 119 -7.26 5.64 5.53
N PHE A 120 -6.75 4.73 4.71
CA PHE A 120 -5.74 5.09 3.73
C PHE A 120 -6.22 6.16 2.75
N ARG A 121 -7.51 6.16 2.43
CA ARG A 121 -8.12 7.12 1.52
C ARG A 121 -8.59 8.40 2.20
N MET A 122 -8.19 8.60 3.45
CA MET A 122 -8.39 9.85 4.20
C MET A 122 -7.05 10.36 4.72
N PRO A 123 -6.17 10.86 3.83
CA PRO A 123 -4.82 11.25 4.23
C PRO A 123 -4.77 12.36 5.28
N SER A 124 -5.82 13.16 5.41
CA SER A 124 -5.87 14.19 6.46
C SER A 124 -5.93 13.60 7.87
N LEU A 125 -6.31 12.32 8.01
CA LEU A 125 -6.38 11.63 9.29
C LEU A 125 -5.17 10.76 9.57
N GLY A 126 -4.41 10.39 8.54
CA GLY A 126 -3.29 9.46 8.67
C GLY A 126 -1.96 10.18 8.64
N SER A 127 -1.26 10.28 9.79
CA SER A 127 0.06 10.89 9.84
C SER A 127 1.13 10.04 9.14
N GLU A 128 0.99 8.73 9.19
CA GLU A 128 2.01 7.80 8.67
C GLU A 128 1.93 7.62 7.15
N THR A 129 0.72 7.68 6.60
CA THR A 129 0.47 7.41 5.17
C THR A 129 0.00 8.65 4.41
N GLY A 130 -0.02 9.81 5.07
CA GLY A 130 -0.58 11.04 4.50
C GLY A 130 0.16 11.58 3.29
N ASN A 131 1.36 11.07 3.03
CA ASN A 131 2.17 11.49 1.87
C ASN A 131 1.93 10.64 0.61
N TYR A 132 1.03 9.68 0.65
CA TYR A 132 0.79 8.79 -0.51
C TYR A 132 0.09 9.51 -1.66
N PHE A 133 -0.95 10.28 -1.36
CA PHE A 133 -1.72 11.00 -2.37
C PHE A 133 -1.20 12.43 -2.54
N SER A 134 -1.48 13.02 -3.69
CA SER A 134 -1.13 14.43 -3.96
C SER A 134 -1.97 15.37 -3.10
N GLY A 135 -1.57 16.65 -3.06
CA GLY A 135 -2.36 17.69 -2.38
C GLY A 135 -3.72 17.96 -3.01
N ASN A 136 -3.94 17.47 -4.24
CA ASN A 136 -5.20 17.64 -4.96
C ASN A 136 -6.12 16.42 -4.82
N TYR A 137 -5.71 15.42 -4.07
CA TYR A 137 -6.51 14.21 -3.88
C TYR A 137 -7.80 14.53 -3.14
N LYS A 138 -8.92 14.07 -3.69
CA LYS A 138 -10.21 14.20 -3.05
C LYS A 138 -10.44 12.98 -2.17
N GLU A 139 -10.24 13.13 -0.87
CA GLU A 139 -10.42 12.05 0.07
C GLU A 139 -11.89 11.67 0.25
N ILE A 140 -12.13 10.48 0.79
CA ILE A 140 -13.50 10.01 1.05
C ILE A 140 -14.12 10.82 2.19
N SER A 141 -15.45 10.81 2.25
CA SER A 141 -16.18 11.51 3.31
C SER A 141 -16.03 10.82 4.67
N ASN A 142 -16.33 11.56 5.74
CA ASN A 142 -16.38 10.98 7.08
C ASN A 142 -17.38 9.84 7.15
N GLU A 143 -18.54 9.99 6.50
CA GLU A 143 -19.56 8.95 6.45
C GLU A 143 -19.06 7.68 5.78
N ALA A 144 -18.30 7.81 4.70
CA ALA A 144 -17.70 6.66 4.03
C ALA A 144 -16.66 5.99 4.93
N ALA A 145 -15.84 6.78 5.63
CA ALA A 145 -14.84 6.22 6.55
C ALA A 145 -15.51 5.45 7.68
N MET A 146 -16.60 6.00 8.22
CA MET A 146 -17.38 5.32 9.28
C MET A 146 -17.99 4.01 8.77
N MET A 147 -18.47 3.99 7.52
CA MET A 147 -19.00 2.77 6.92
C MET A 147 -17.91 1.67 6.86
N TRP A 148 -16.68 2.01 6.47
CA TRP A 148 -15.60 1.05 6.44
C TRP A 148 -15.21 0.56 7.84
N THR A 149 -15.22 1.45 8.83
CA THR A 149 -15.00 1.09 10.23
C THR A 149 -16.09 0.12 10.73
N ASP A 150 -17.36 0.38 10.39
CA ASP A 150 -18.46 -0.52 10.74
C ASP A 150 -18.31 -1.89 10.10
N GLN A 151 -17.86 -1.95 8.84
CA GLN A 151 -17.58 -3.21 8.16
C GLN A 151 -16.48 -4.00 8.87
N GLU A 152 -15.44 -3.32 9.32
CA GLU A 152 -14.36 -3.95 10.07
C GLU A 152 -14.87 -4.57 11.37
N THR A 153 -15.66 -3.82 12.14
CA THR A 153 -16.25 -4.29 13.39
C THR A 153 -17.18 -5.48 13.16
N LYS A 154 -17.96 -5.43 12.08
CA LYS A 154 -18.91 -6.50 11.75
C LYS A 154 -18.22 -7.79 11.41
N HIS A 155 -17.12 -7.73 10.64
CA HIS A 155 -16.41 -8.93 10.15
C HIS A 155 -15.36 -9.45 11.12
N TYR A 156 -14.80 -8.58 11.96
CA TYR A 156 -13.71 -8.93 12.86
C TYR A 156 -13.96 -8.40 14.28
N PRO A 157 -15.09 -8.76 14.92
CA PRO A 157 -15.45 -8.20 16.22
C PRO A 157 -14.46 -8.56 17.33
N GLN A 158 -13.75 -9.67 17.20
CA GLN A 158 -12.76 -10.12 18.18
C GLN A 158 -11.55 -9.19 18.31
N TYR A 159 -11.34 -8.31 17.33
CA TYR A 159 -10.21 -7.37 17.32
C TYR A 159 -10.63 -5.95 17.68
N GLY A 160 -11.78 -5.75 18.32
CA GLY A 160 -12.36 -4.43 18.59
C GLY A 160 -11.43 -3.48 19.32
N ARG A 161 -10.58 -4.00 20.25
CA ARG A 161 -9.63 -3.15 20.99
C ARG A 161 -8.60 -2.46 20.09
N HIS A 162 -8.26 -3.07 18.95
CA HIS A 162 -7.33 -2.48 17.98
C HIS A 162 -7.97 -1.32 17.25
N PHE A 163 -9.30 -1.37 17.05
CA PHE A 163 -10.03 -0.30 16.38
C PHE A 163 -10.00 0.99 17.18
N PHE A 164 -10.07 0.91 18.51
CA PHE A 164 -10.03 2.10 19.37
C PHE A 164 -8.72 2.86 19.20
N GLY A 165 -7.58 2.17 19.15
CA GLY A 165 -6.30 2.81 18.92
C GLY A 165 -6.26 3.55 17.60
N THR A 166 -6.78 2.94 16.52
CA THR A 166 -6.84 3.57 15.20
C THR A 166 -7.87 4.71 15.17
N MET A 167 -9.04 4.51 15.78
CA MET A 167 -10.10 5.52 15.80
C MET A 167 -9.72 6.77 16.57
N ASN A 168 -8.84 6.67 17.56
CA ASN A 168 -8.35 7.84 18.29
C ASN A 168 -7.49 8.76 17.42
N GLN A 169 -7.16 8.35 16.23
CA GLN A 169 -6.48 9.20 15.25
C GLN A 169 -7.46 10.05 14.45
N PHE A 170 -8.75 9.78 14.57
CA PHE A 170 -9.80 10.60 13.97
C PHE A 170 -10.06 11.82 14.88
#